data_a0894dc86f1f7a777c2696c706acec14
#
_entry.id   a0894dc86f1f7a777c2696c706acec14
#
_cell.length_a   1.000
_cell.length_b   1.000
_cell.length_c   1.000
_cell.angle_alpha   90.00
_cell.angle_beta   90.00
_cell.angle_gamma   90.00
#
_symmetry.space_group_name_H-M   'P 1'
#
loop_
_entity.id
_entity.type
_entity.pdbx_description
1 polymer ?
#
loop_
_entity_poly.entity_id
_entity_poly.type
_entity_poly.pdbx_seq_one_letter_code
_entity_poly.pdbx_strand_id
1 'polypeptide(L)'
;MKPTLSTIAILAFTFGCMILPASAQTKSNSKNDISKVESGLMPAVRFKGEPLWTLESRMKHYAIPGMSIAVIKNSKVIWSKSYGFADVESKTPVESKTLFQAASISKPVSAYAALKTVASGKLNLDADVNLYLKSWKIPENEFTKEKKVSLKNILSHTAGLTGHGFAGYEAGAPLPSVIQILNGQKPANSPAVVVDKLPGTSFRYSGGGYTIMQQLLMDLENKDFASIMSEKVLVPLEMKNSTFVQPLPTAQASFAATAYNVNGVRVPGKYHTYPEQAAAGLWTTAEDLAKFVIDIQNTVNHKSSLVLSQKMAEAFTTPFIESFIGLGIFLENKNGQVYFSHGGWNEGFSSKFVGNKTNGDGIVVLTNTNKPEFIEELIRSVASVYQWPDYITPAHTILPLTQQDFNNTGRYKSNKYGFYKVYSDNGKLMLINNIERPVALLKISENTYALRDAPFNVKITGDTKMGTKELTLVFPDEPARPGNPQLKNDEKVPLELLLEGSFEKGQKAYQNAKTEDPNHQSLSEDYLNRLGYSLLSQKDFTKAIAIFRVNTLLYPDSENVYDSLGEAYMNTREKDKAKQNYQKALELNPKNENAAQILKTL
;
A
#
# COMPACT_ATOMS: atom_id res chain seq x y z
N MET A 1 6.59 14.75 -98.16
CA MET A 1 7.13 13.51 -97.51
C MET A 1 6.61 13.51 -96.13
N LYS A 2 5.70 12.64 -95.81
CA LYS A 2 5.06 12.46 -94.44
C LYS A 2 5.89 11.48 -93.68
N PRO A 3 6.09 11.68 -92.36
CA PRO A 3 6.52 10.61 -91.46
C PRO A 3 5.30 9.96 -90.78
N THR A 4 5.37 8.65 -90.65
CA THR A 4 4.41 7.73 -90.05
C THR A 4 4.47 7.78 -88.53
N LEU A 5 3.31 7.87 -87.86
CA LEU A 5 3.15 7.68 -86.40
C LEU A 5 3.12 6.17 -86.09
N SER A 6 3.99 5.74 -85.18
CA SER A 6 3.89 4.44 -84.52
C SER A 6 3.15 4.59 -83.21
N THR A 7 2.05 3.83 -83.03
CA THR A 7 1.24 3.77 -81.84
C THR A 7 1.87 2.78 -80.82
N ILE A 8 2.28 3.26 -79.65
CA ILE A 8 2.72 2.41 -78.51
C ILE A 8 1.53 2.23 -77.59
N ALA A 9 1.07 1.00 -77.45
CA ALA A 9 0.08 0.60 -76.47
C ALA A 9 0.70 0.44 -75.08
N ILE A 10 0.29 1.24 -74.12
CA ILE A 10 0.73 1.11 -72.71
C ILE A 10 -0.32 0.22 -72.02
N LEU A 11 0.07 -1.02 -71.62
CA LEU A 11 -0.69 -1.86 -70.72
C LEU A 11 -0.52 -1.31 -69.29
N ALA A 12 -1.57 -0.78 -68.71
CA ALA A 12 -1.64 -0.39 -67.31
C ALA A 12 -2.00 -1.64 -66.43
N PHE A 13 -0.99 -2.18 -65.72
CA PHE A 13 -1.22 -3.15 -64.63
C PHE A 13 -1.73 -2.42 -63.41
N THR A 14 -3.00 -2.52 -63.10
CA THR A 14 -3.56 -2.09 -61.81
C THR A 14 -3.24 -3.10 -60.71
N PHE A 15 -2.25 -2.80 -59.88
CA PHE A 15 -2.03 -3.48 -58.62
C PHE A 15 -3.10 -3.09 -57.65
N GLY A 16 -4.13 -3.91 -57.48
CA GLY A 16 -5.11 -3.79 -56.44
C GLY A 16 -4.50 -4.07 -55.06
N CYS A 17 -4.06 -3.03 -54.38
CA CYS A 17 -3.64 -3.12 -52.98
C CYS A 17 -4.92 -3.31 -52.13
N MET A 18 -5.23 -4.56 -51.71
CA MET A 18 -6.24 -4.81 -50.71
C MET A 18 -5.77 -4.21 -49.38
N ILE A 19 -6.23 -3.03 -49.05
CA ILE A 19 -6.10 -2.44 -47.72
C ILE A 19 -7.08 -3.19 -46.82
N LEU A 20 -6.60 -4.21 -46.10
CA LEU A 20 -7.33 -4.81 -44.97
C LEU A 20 -7.56 -3.70 -43.93
N PRO A 21 -8.77 -3.57 -43.38
CA PRO A 21 -9.06 -2.50 -42.45
C PRO A 21 -8.22 -2.66 -41.19
N ALA A 22 -7.41 -1.64 -40.87
CA ALA A 22 -6.53 -1.59 -39.70
C ALA A 22 -7.26 -1.89 -38.37
N SER A 23 -8.59 -1.77 -38.35
CA SER A 23 -9.43 -2.09 -37.19
C SER A 23 -9.58 -3.58 -36.88
N ALA A 24 -9.42 -4.48 -37.87
CA ALA A 24 -9.49 -5.94 -37.63
C ALA A 24 -8.18 -6.48 -37.06
N GLN A 25 -7.07 -5.91 -37.45
CA GLN A 25 -5.73 -6.31 -36.99
C GLN A 25 -5.46 -5.84 -35.55
N THR A 26 -5.97 -4.66 -35.17
CA THR A 26 -5.89 -4.15 -33.79
C THR A 26 -6.75 -4.94 -32.80
N LYS A 27 -7.95 -5.40 -33.19
CA LYS A 27 -8.81 -6.23 -32.35
C LYS A 27 -8.25 -7.66 -32.12
N SER A 28 -7.57 -8.23 -33.13
CA SER A 28 -6.96 -9.56 -33.00
C SER A 28 -5.74 -9.53 -32.06
N ASN A 29 -4.90 -8.49 -32.14
CA ASN A 29 -3.75 -8.33 -31.24
C ASN A 29 -4.18 -8.12 -29.80
N SER A 30 -5.25 -7.33 -29.55
CA SER A 30 -5.72 -7.07 -28.17
C SER A 30 -6.25 -8.34 -27.48
N LYS A 31 -6.96 -9.23 -28.17
CA LYS A 31 -7.43 -10.50 -27.57
C LYS A 31 -6.27 -11.42 -27.18
N ASN A 32 -5.25 -11.52 -28.03
CA ASN A 32 -4.04 -12.30 -27.74
C ASN A 32 -3.28 -11.73 -26.54
N ASP A 33 -3.15 -10.41 -26.44
CA ASP A 33 -2.46 -9.77 -25.35
C ASP A 33 -3.23 -9.91 -24.01
N ILE A 34 -4.57 -9.79 -24.02
CA ILE A 34 -5.40 -10.08 -22.86
C ILE A 34 -5.17 -11.50 -22.36
N SER A 35 -5.19 -12.50 -23.26
CA SER A 35 -4.94 -13.90 -22.90
C SER A 35 -3.54 -14.11 -22.31
N LYS A 36 -2.50 -13.42 -22.83
CA LYS A 36 -1.16 -13.45 -22.25
C LYS A 36 -1.11 -12.82 -20.85
N VAL A 37 -1.82 -11.72 -20.65
CA VAL A 37 -1.94 -11.09 -19.31
C VAL A 37 -2.62 -12.07 -18.35
N GLU A 38 -3.73 -12.70 -18.76
CA GLU A 38 -4.49 -13.65 -17.94
C GLU A 38 -3.70 -14.93 -17.59
N SER A 39 -2.68 -15.28 -18.37
CA SER A 39 -1.81 -16.45 -18.13
C SER A 39 -0.40 -16.10 -17.67
N GLY A 40 -0.14 -14.81 -17.37
CA GLY A 40 1.18 -14.28 -17.13
C GLY A 40 1.40 -13.71 -15.74
N LEU A 41 0.53 -13.99 -14.75
CA LEU A 41 0.69 -13.47 -13.40
C LEU A 41 1.97 -14.04 -12.76
N MET A 42 2.68 -13.20 -12.01
CA MET A 42 3.99 -13.57 -11.48
C MET A 42 4.30 -12.88 -10.14
N PRO A 43 5.11 -13.54 -9.28
CA PRO A 43 5.60 -12.93 -8.04
C PRO A 43 6.61 -11.80 -8.31
N ALA A 44 6.93 -11.02 -7.27
CA ALA A 44 7.94 -9.98 -7.35
C ALA A 44 9.34 -10.57 -7.63
N VAL A 45 9.69 -11.66 -6.98
CA VAL A 45 10.95 -12.38 -7.18
C VAL A 45 10.67 -13.62 -8.02
N ARG A 46 11.35 -13.74 -9.14
CA ARG A 46 11.16 -14.83 -10.11
C ARG A 46 12.42 -15.66 -10.28
N PHE A 47 12.23 -16.94 -10.56
CA PHE A 47 13.32 -17.85 -10.86
C PHE A 47 13.11 -18.47 -12.26
N LYS A 48 14.21 -18.69 -12.99
CA LYS A 48 14.14 -19.31 -14.32
C LYS A 48 13.60 -20.72 -14.23
N GLY A 49 12.71 -21.06 -15.16
CA GLY A 49 12.06 -22.37 -15.20
C GLY A 49 10.79 -22.52 -14.36
N GLU A 50 10.43 -21.52 -13.55
CA GLU A 50 9.17 -21.54 -12.82
C GLU A 50 8.00 -21.09 -13.70
N PRO A 51 6.85 -21.81 -13.63
CA PRO A 51 5.67 -21.45 -14.42
C PRO A 51 5.06 -20.12 -13.94
N LEU A 52 4.50 -19.37 -14.86
CA LEU A 52 3.63 -18.24 -14.57
C LEU A 52 2.25 -18.74 -14.11
N TRP A 53 1.51 -17.87 -13.44
CA TRP A 53 0.20 -18.20 -12.91
C TRP A 53 -0.92 -17.69 -13.80
N THR A 54 -2.07 -18.34 -13.75
CA THR A 54 -3.28 -17.84 -14.42
C THR A 54 -4.07 -16.91 -13.50
N LEU A 55 -4.72 -15.91 -14.09
CA LEU A 55 -5.62 -15.00 -13.38
C LEU A 55 -6.66 -15.76 -12.55
N GLU A 56 -7.29 -16.78 -13.15
CA GLU A 56 -8.30 -17.61 -12.48
C GLU A 56 -7.72 -18.30 -11.23
N SER A 57 -6.53 -18.93 -11.37
CA SER A 57 -5.87 -19.60 -10.26
C SER A 57 -5.52 -18.64 -9.12
N ARG A 58 -5.10 -17.39 -9.46
CA ARG A 58 -4.76 -16.39 -8.45
C ARG A 58 -5.99 -15.73 -7.82
N MET A 59 -7.05 -15.47 -8.59
CA MET A 59 -8.34 -15.05 -8.03
C MET A 59 -8.86 -16.07 -7.01
N LYS A 60 -8.78 -17.36 -7.33
CA LYS A 60 -9.15 -18.43 -6.41
C LYS A 60 -8.23 -18.47 -5.18
N HIS A 61 -6.92 -18.38 -5.36
CA HIS A 61 -5.92 -18.41 -4.28
C HIS A 61 -6.14 -17.28 -3.25
N TYR A 62 -6.41 -16.08 -3.72
CA TYR A 62 -6.65 -14.91 -2.88
C TYR A 62 -8.12 -14.71 -2.49
N ALA A 63 -9.02 -15.59 -2.95
CA ALA A 63 -10.46 -15.44 -2.79
C ALA A 63 -10.96 -14.06 -3.25
N ILE A 64 -10.55 -13.62 -4.47
CA ILE A 64 -10.99 -12.36 -5.08
C ILE A 64 -12.42 -12.53 -5.60
N PRO A 65 -13.43 -11.84 -5.04
CA PRO A 65 -14.81 -11.99 -5.50
C PRO A 65 -15.00 -11.37 -6.89
N GLY A 66 -14.47 -10.15 -7.09
CA GLY A 66 -14.60 -9.42 -8.32
C GLY A 66 -13.54 -8.36 -8.49
N MET A 67 -13.28 -7.99 -9.74
CA MET A 67 -12.34 -6.94 -10.10
C MET A 67 -12.69 -6.27 -11.43
N SER A 68 -12.20 -5.04 -11.58
CA SER A 68 -12.21 -4.29 -12.84
C SER A 68 -10.80 -3.80 -13.15
N ILE A 69 -10.40 -3.90 -14.42
CA ILE A 69 -9.08 -3.49 -14.90
C ILE A 69 -9.21 -2.60 -16.14
N ALA A 70 -8.36 -1.57 -16.25
CA ALA A 70 -8.15 -0.81 -17.47
C ALA A 70 -6.65 -0.70 -17.76
N VAL A 71 -6.24 -1.07 -18.97
CA VAL A 71 -4.84 -1.03 -19.41
C VAL A 71 -4.63 0.13 -20.37
N ILE A 72 -3.57 0.89 -20.12
CA ILE A 72 -3.21 2.11 -20.82
C ILE A 72 -1.91 1.87 -21.58
N LYS A 73 -1.87 2.27 -22.85
CA LYS A 73 -0.66 2.31 -23.67
C LYS A 73 -0.67 3.56 -24.53
N ASN A 74 0.47 4.23 -24.63
CA ASN A 74 0.60 5.49 -25.35
C ASN A 74 -0.46 6.52 -24.91
N SER A 75 -0.73 6.61 -23.61
CA SER A 75 -1.75 7.48 -22.99
C SER A 75 -3.16 7.28 -23.56
N LYS A 76 -3.54 6.05 -23.88
CA LYS A 76 -4.89 5.64 -24.31
C LYS A 76 -5.28 4.33 -23.63
N VAL A 77 -6.54 4.21 -23.22
CA VAL A 77 -7.08 2.91 -22.80
C VAL A 77 -7.13 2.01 -24.04
N ILE A 78 -6.38 0.91 -24.02
CA ILE A 78 -6.34 -0.06 -25.12
C ILE A 78 -7.31 -1.20 -24.91
N TRP A 79 -7.63 -1.53 -23.66
CA TRP A 79 -8.73 -2.40 -23.26
C TRP A 79 -9.08 -2.21 -21.79
N SER A 80 -10.32 -2.54 -21.46
CA SER A 80 -10.81 -2.73 -20.09
C SER A 80 -11.58 -4.03 -20.00
N LYS A 81 -11.56 -4.65 -18.81
CA LYS A 81 -12.25 -5.92 -18.58
C LYS A 81 -12.65 -6.07 -17.11
N SER A 82 -13.77 -6.75 -16.89
CA SER A 82 -14.29 -7.06 -15.57
C SER A 82 -14.33 -8.56 -15.35
N TYR A 83 -14.13 -9.02 -14.10
CA TYR A 83 -14.10 -10.43 -13.74
C TYR A 83 -14.82 -10.67 -12.42
N GLY A 84 -15.41 -11.85 -12.28
CA GLY A 84 -16.08 -12.27 -11.05
C GLY A 84 -17.37 -11.50 -10.74
N PHE A 85 -17.67 -11.36 -9.46
CA PHE A 85 -18.93 -10.85 -8.96
C PHE A 85 -18.79 -9.53 -8.19
N ALA A 86 -19.65 -8.58 -8.50
CA ALA A 86 -19.86 -7.37 -7.68
C ALA A 86 -20.52 -7.73 -6.35
N ASP A 87 -21.38 -8.75 -6.36
CA ASP A 87 -21.98 -9.34 -5.16
C ASP A 87 -22.06 -10.86 -5.34
N VAL A 88 -21.42 -11.60 -4.44
CA VAL A 88 -21.29 -13.07 -4.52
C VAL A 88 -22.62 -13.76 -4.19
N GLU A 89 -23.38 -13.22 -3.23
CA GLU A 89 -24.63 -13.84 -2.76
C GLU A 89 -25.70 -13.78 -3.85
N SER A 90 -25.89 -12.62 -4.48
CA SER A 90 -26.81 -12.43 -5.59
C SER A 90 -26.25 -12.88 -6.94
N LYS A 91 -24.97 -13.26 -7.00
CA LYS A 91 -24.24 -13.59 -8.24
C LYS A 91 -24.27 -12.46 -9.27
N THR A 92 -24.34 -11.20 -8.80
CA THR A 92 -24.29 -10.04 -9.68
C THR A 92 -22.90 -9.89 -10.27
N PRO A 93 -22.71 -9.95 -11.60
CA PRO A 93 -21.39 -9.86 -12.20
C PRO A 93 -20.80 -8.45 -12.04
N VAL A 94 -19.46 -8.36 -12.07
CA VAL A 94 -18.80 -7.05 -12.26
C VAL A 94 -18.97 -6.62 -13.71
N GLU A 95 -19.44 -5.42 -13.90
CA GLU A 95 -19.62 -4.78 -15.19
C GLU A 95 -18.75 -3.52 -15.32
N SER A 96 -18.65 -2.93 -16.54
CA SER A 96 -17.88 -1.72 -16.80
C SER A 96 -18.33 -0.51 -15.96
N LYS A 97 -19.61 -0.49 -15.53
CA LYS A 97 -20.20 0.57 -14.70
C LYS A 97 -20.19 0.24 -13.20
N THR A 98 -19.70 -0.92 -12.80
CA THR A 98 -19.61 -1.30 -11.38
C THR A 98 -18.69 -0.32 -10.67
N LEU A 99 -19.20 0.28 -9.60
CA LEU A 99 -18.49 1.24 -8.76
C LEU A 99 -17.72 0.52 -7.66
N PHE A 100 -16.45 0.88 -7.52
CA PHE A 100 -15.59 0.45 -6.42
C PHE A 100 -15.15 1.66 -5.60
N GLN A 101 -14.93 1.46 -4.32
CA GLN A 101 -14.22 2.47 -3.53
C GLN A 101 -12.75 2.47 -3.93
N ALA A 102 -12.27 3.61 -4.41
CA ALA A 102 -10.86 3.81 -4.76
C ALA A 102 -9.99 4.05 -3.51
N ALA A 103 -10.62 4.21 -2.35
CA ALA A 103 -9.96 4.41 -1.08
C ALA A 103 -8.93 5.56 -1.14
N SER A 104 -7.68 5.31 -0.72
CA SER A 104 -6.63 6.34 -0.70
C SER A 104 -6.25 6.90 -2.08
N ILE A 105 -6.69 6.33 -3.18
CA ILE A 105 -6.57 6.97 -4.51
C ILE A 105 -7.40 8.27 -4.56
N SER A 106 -8.34 8.46 -3.65
CA SER A 106 -9.00 9.75 -3.42
C SER A 106 -8.00 10.89 -3.24
N LYS A 107 -6.85 10.64 -2.60
CA LYS A 107 -5.84 11.66 -2.29
C LYS A 107 -5.22 12.30 -3.54
N PRO A 108 -4.61 11.57 -4.47
CA PRO A 108 -4.06 12.18 -5.68
C PRO A 108 -5.13 12.87 -6.53
N VAL A 109 -6.35 12.30 -6.61
CA VAL A 109 -7.45 12.93 -7.33
C VAL A 109 -7.90 14.24 -6.65
N SER A 110 -7.93 14.28 -5.31
CA SER A 110 -8.23 15.48 -4.52
C SER A 110 -7.11 16.52 -4.59
N ALA A 111 -5.85 16.08 -4.61
CA ALA A 111 -4.70 16.96 -4.81
C ALA A 111 -4.79 17.74 -6.13
N TYR A 112 -5.36 17.14 -7.17
CA TYR A 112 -5.61 17.81 -8.45
C TYR A 112 -6.51 19.04 -8.28
N ALA A 113 -7.60 18.95 -7.50
CA ALA A 113 -8.47 20.10 -7.21
C ALA A 113 -7.73 21.19 -6.42
N ALA A 114 -6.92 20.80 -5.44
CA ALA A 114 -6.11 21.73 -4.66
C ALA A 114 -5.07 22.44 -5.52
N LEU A 115 -4.32 21.72 -6.36
CA LEU A 115 -3.33 22.30 -7.27
C LEU A 115 -3.96 23.18 -8.36
N LYS A 116 -5.15 22.84 -8.85
CA LYS A 116 -5.93 23.71 -9.75
C LYS A 116 -6.33 25.02 -9.05
N THR A 117 -6.65 24.96 -7.76
CA THR A 117 -6.96 26.13 -6.95
C THR A 117 -5.69 26.99 -6.70
N VAL A 118 -4.53 26.37 -6.52
CA VAL A 118 -3.23 27.07 -6.49
C VAL A 118 -2.96 27.75 -7.84
N ALA A 119 -3.14 27.06 -8.96
CA ALA A 119 -2.93 27.62 -10.29
C ALA A 119 -3.82 28.84 -10.59
N SER A 120 -5.02 28.93 -9.98
CA SER A 120 -5.91 30.09 -10.10
C SER A 120 -5.52 31.29 -9.21
N GLY A 121 -4.47 31.17 -8.40
CA GLY A 121 -4.01 32.21 -7.47
C GLY A 121 -4.82 32.34 -6.17
N LYS A 122 -5.87 31.53 -5.98
CA LYS A 122 -6.72 31.56 -4.77
C LYS A 122 -6.02 30.96 -3.55
N LEU A 123 -5.00 30.11 -3.75
CA LEU A 123 -4.30 29.37 -2.74
C LEU A 123 -2.79 29.40 -3.04
N ASN A 124 -1.96 29.57 -2.02
CA ASN A 124 -0.51 29.50 -2.15
C ASN A 124 -0.03 28.15 -1.57
N LEU A 125 0.77 27.45 -2.35
CA LEU A 125 1.28 26.11 -2.03
C LEU A 125 2.18 26.10 -0.78
N ASP A 126 2.94 27.16 -0.56
CA ASP A 126 3.96 27.28 0.49
C ASP A 126 3.50 28.11 1.70
N ALA A 127 2.32 28.77 1.63
CA ALA A 127 1.80 29.57 2.74
C ALA A 127 1.17 28.69 3.84
N ASP A 128 1.07 29.26 5.06
CA ASP A 128 0.35 28.65 6.17
C ASP A 128 -1.12 28.41 5.79
N VAL A 129 -1.57 27.15 5.85
CA VAL A 129 -2.96 26.78 5.53
C VAL A 129 -3.96 27.45 6.46
N ASN A 130 -3.57 27.80 7.68
CA ASN A 130 -4.42 28.52 8.63
C ASN A 130 -4.82 29.93 8.14
N LEU A 131 -4.13 30.50 7.17
CA LEU A 131 -4.56 31.76 6.53
C LEU A 131 -5.85 31.58 5.72
N TYR A 132 -6.10 30.39 5.20
CA TYR A 132 -7.21 30.06 4.29
C TYR A 132 -8.34 29.29 4.98
N LEU A 133 -8.04 28.49 6.00
CA LEU A 133 -9.05 27.81 6.81
C LEU A 133 -9.91 28.84 7.55
N LYS A 134 -11.24 28.69 7.55
CA LYS A 134 -12.19 29.59 8.20
C LYS A 134 -12.95 28.90 9.33
N SER A 135 -13.52 27.72 9.04
CA SER A 135 -14.39 26.99 9.96
C SER A 135 -13.64 26.21 11.04
N TRP A 136 -12.35 25.97 10.81
CA TRP A 136 -11.46 25.25 11.70
C TRP A 136 -10.02 25.70 11.49
N LYS A 137 -9.19 25.55 12.50
CA LYS A 137 -7.75 25.89 12.43
C LYS A 137 -6.92 24.76 12.97
N ILE A 138 -5.74 24.52 12.38
CA ILE A 138 -4.73 23.67 13.01
C ILE A 138 -4.33 24.31 14.33
N PRO A 139 -4.48 23.61 15.48
CA PRO A 139 -4.11 24.13 16.78
C PRO A 139 -2.61 24.50 16.85
N GLU A 140 -2.32 25.59 17.54
CA GLU A 140 -0.93 26.00 17.76
C GLU A 140 -0.30 25.18 18.88
N ASN A 141 0.90 24.67 18.63
CA ASN A 141 1.72 23.94 19.60
C ASN A 141 3.21 24.24 19.36
N GLU A 142 4.11 23.56 20.07
CA GLU A 142 5.56 23.75 19.92
C GLU A 142 6.05 23.59 18.49
N PHE A 143 5.57 22.60 17.74
CA PHE A 143 5.98 22.33 16.35
C PHE A 143 5.43 23.37 15.37
N THR A 144 4.17 23.78 15.52
CA THR A 144 3.53 24.76 14.63
C THR A 144 3.92 26.20 14.92
N LYS A 145 4.45 26.49 16.11
CA LYS A 145 5.11 27.78 16.43
C LYS A 145 6.41 27.92 15.68
N GLU A 146 7.21 26.87 15.62
CA GLU A 146 8.49 26.85 14.91
C GLU A 146 8.29 26.88 13.39
N LYS A 147 7.39 26.03 12.86
CA LYS A 147 7.13 25.96 11.43
C LYS A 147 5.66 25.71 11.12
N LYS A 148 5.08 26.60 10.32
CA LYS A 148 3.67 26.50 9.93
C LYS A 148 3.46 25.38 8.93
N VAL A 149 2.24 24.81 8.92
CA VAL A 149 1.83 23.77 7.96
C VAL A 149 1.42 24.43 6.66
N SER A 150 2.04 24.05 5.56
CA SER A 150 1.67 24.48 4.21
C SER A 150 0.86 23.40 3.48
N LEU A 151 0.15 23.79 2.41
CA LEU A 151 -0.51 22.84 1.53
C LEU A 151 0.50 21.85 0.91
N LYS A 152 1.69 22.32 0.56
CA LYS A 152 2.76 21.49 0.04
C LYS A 152 3.15 20.37 1.00
N ASN A 153 3.26 20.69 2.30
CA ASN A 153 3.53 19.69 3.34
C ASN A 153 2.39 18.68 3.48
N ILE A 154 1.14 19.13 3.39
CA ILE A 154 -0.02 18.23 3.43
C ILE A 154 0.00 17.26 2.26
N LEU A 155 0.15 17.77 1.03
CA LEU A 155 0.12 16.97 -0.19
C LEU A 155 1.27 15.96 -0.24
N SER A 156 2.46 16.32 0.23
CA SER A 156 3.64 15.45 0.25
C SER A 156 3.75 14.58 1.50
N HIS A 157 2.76 14.61 2.39
CA HIS A 157 2.81 13.90 3.67
C HIS A 157 4.01 14.27 4.56
N THR A 158 4.44 15.54 4.51
CA THR A 158 5.55 16.04 5.32
C THR A 158 5.10 17.07 6.37
N ALA A 159 3.80 17.18 6.61
CA ALA A 159 3.22 18.15 7.54
C ALA A 159 3.37 17.79 9.03
N GLY A 160 3.94 16.64 9.35
CA GLY A 160 4.04 16.17 10.74
C GLY A 160 2.68 15.85 11.38
N LEU A 161 1.65 15.58 10.58
CA LEU A 161 0.28 15.35 11.02
C LEU A 161 0.02 13.88 11.38
N THR A 162 -0.82 13.66 12.40
CA THR A 162 -1.35 12.35 12.77
C THR A 162 -2.49 11.89 11.84
N GLY A 163 -3.14 10.76 12.15
CA GLY A 163 -4.27 10.22 11.39
C GLY A 163 -3.81 9.56 10.09
N HIS A 164 -3.20 8.36 10.18
CA HIS A 164 -2.71 7.61 9.02
C HIS A 164 -3.83 7.24 8.04
N GLY A 165 -4.93 6.68 8.56
CA GLY A 165 -6.10 6.24 7.78
C GLY A 165 -7.37 6.26 8.62
N PHE A 166 -8.46 5.81 8.04
CA PHE A 166 -9.79 5.81 8.63
C PHE A 166 -10.44 4.44 8.45
N ALA A 167 -11.13 3.96 9.47
CA ALA A 167 -11.86 2.68 9.43
C ALA A 167 -13.14 2.76 8.58
N GLY A 168 -13.64 4.00 8.35
CA GLY A 168 -14.96 4.22 7.77
C GLY A 168 -16.08 3.94 8.77
N TYR A 169 -17.32 4.11 8.32
CA TYR A 169 -18.52 4.00 9.14
C TYR A 169 -19.44 2.96 8.54
N GLU A 170 -19.90 2.03 9.35
CA GLU A 170 -20.88 1.00 8.94
C GLU A 170 -22.19 1.63 8.45
N ALA A 171 -22.94 0.88 7.66
CA ALA A 171 -24.24 1.32 7.17
C ALA A 171 -25.19 1.62 8.33
N GLY A 172 -25.77 2.83 8.32
CA GLY A 172 -26.69 3.29 9.38
C GLY A 172 -26.01 3.88 10.61
N ALA A 173 -24.67 3.83 10.72
CA ALA A 173 -23.97 4.50 11.79
C ALA A 173 -24.06 6.04 11.67
N PRO A 174 -24.09 6.77 12.79
CA PRO A 174 -24.03 8.23 12.78
C PRO A 174 -22.74 8.70 12.11
N LEU A 175 -22.84 9.62 11.17
CA LEU A 175 -21.68 10.17 10.45
C LEU A 175 -21.23 11.49 11.07
N PRO A 176 -19.93 11.68 11.32
CA PRO A 176 -19.38 12.94 11.79
C PRO A 176 -19.30 13.98 10.68
N SER A 177 -19.35 15.25 11.07
CA SER A 177 -18.86 16.32 10.21
C SER A 177 -17.33 16.30 10.08
N VAL A 178 -16.79 16.94 9.07
CA VAL A 178 -15.33 17.07 8.88
C VAL A 178 -14.65 17.66 10.11
N ILE A 179 -15.26 18.66 10.75
CA ILE A 179 -14.74 19.30 11.97
C ILE A 179 -14.72 18.32 13.15
N GLN A 180 -15.74 17.48 13.31
CA GLN A 180 -15.74 16.44 14.34
C GLN A 180 -14.62 15.41 14.12
N ILE A 181 -14.36 15.02 12.86
CA ILE A 181 -13.22 14.15 12.53
C ILE A 181 -11.91 14.83 12.90
N LEU A 182 -11.70 16.08 12.50
CA LEU A 182 -10.48 16.83 12.78
C LEU A 182 -10.23 16.99 14.29
N ASN A 183 -11.28 17.12 15.08
CA ASN A 183 -11.23 17.24 16.53
C ASN A 183 -11.27 15.89 17.29
N GLY A 184 -11.45 14.76 16.61
CA GLY A 184 -11.67 13.46 17.26
C GLY A 184 -12.94 13.41 18.13
N GLN A 185 -13.96 14.20 17.79
CA GLN A 185 -15.20 14.31 18.54
C GLN A 185 -16.26 13.33 18.05
N LYS A 186 -16.95 12.66 18.97
CA LYS A 186 -18.05 11.75 18.61
C LYS A 186 -19.07 12.45 17.69
N PRO A 187 -19.59 11.75 16.66
CA PRO A 187 -19.47 10.32 16.40
C PRO A 187 -18.19 9.89 15.64
N ALA A 188 -17.18 10.76 15.47
CA ALA A 188 -15.93 10.35 14.87
C ALA A 188 -15.32 9.14 15.61
N ASN A 189 -14.85 8.16 14.82
CA ASN A 189 -14.24 6.92 15.30
C ASN A 189 -12.71 6.95 15.21
N SER A 190 -12.13 8.12 14.93
CA SER A 190 -10.70 8.37 14.89
C SER A 190 -10.28 9.42 15.93
N PRO A 191 -9.03 9.38 16.43
CA PRO A 191 -8.47 10.45 17.26
C PRO A 191 -8.40 11.79 16.52
N ALA A 192 -8.22 12.88 17.27
CA ALA A 192 -7.98 14.20 16.72
C ALA A 192 -6.76 14.21 15.79
N VAL A 193 -6.83 15.04 14.74
CA VAL A 193 -5.70 15.27 13.84
C VAL A 193 -4.83 16.38 14.42
N VAL A 194 -3.60 16.04 14.83
CA VAL A 194 -2.67 16.96 15.46
C VAL A 194 -1.32 16.96 14.76
N VAL A 195 -0.58 18.06 14.87
CA VAL A 195 0.82 18.14 14.46
C VAL A 195 1.68 17.76 15.68
N ASP A 196 2.39 16.63 15.60
CA ASP A 196 3.26 16.12 16.66
C ASP A 196 4.70 15.91 16.21
N LYS A 197 5.04 16.39 15.00
CA LYS A 197 6.38 16.47 14.44
C LYS A 197 6.56 17.77 13.68
N LEU A 198 7.80 18.23 13.57
CA LEU A 198 8.12 19.48 12.87
C LEU A 198 7.74 19.38 11.38
N PRO A 199 6.86 20.28 10.88
CA PRO A 199 6.45 20.27 9.48
C PRO A 199 7.63 20.41 8.51
N GLY A 200 7.63 19.65 7.41
CA GLY A 200 8.62 19.74 6.35
C GLY A 200 9.97 19.13 6.69
N THR A 201 10.06 18.20 7.63
CA THR A 201 11.32 17.53 7.99
C THR A 201 11.41 16.09 7.53
N SER A 202 10.30 15.35 7.53
CA SER A 202 10.27 13.93 7.15
C SER A 202 8.89 13.53 6.64
N PHE A 203 8.87 12.45 5.88
CA PHE A 203 7.63 11.82 5.44
C PHE A 203 6.91 11.13 6.60
N ARG A 204 5.63 11.36 6.70
CA ARG A 204 4.67 10.59 7.50
C ARG A 204 3.31 10.63 6.84
N TYR A 205 2.89 9.49 6.28
CA TYR A 205 1.60 9.37 5.62
C TYR A 205 0.46 9.80 6.55
N SER A 206 -0.40 10.72 6.09
CA SER A 206 -1.52 11.24 6.88
C SER A 206 -2.77 11.43 6.04
N GLY A 207 -3.81 10.62 6.30
CA GLY A 207 -5.17 10.87 5.83
C GLY A 207 -5.77 12.11 6.48
N GLY A 208 -5.42 12.37 7.77
CA GLY A 208 -5.85 13.55 8.50
C GLY A 208 -5.44 14.85 7.80
N GLY A 209 -4.23 14.90 7.22
CA GLY A 209 -3.81 16.04 6.42
C GLY A 209 -4.72 16.29 5.21
N TYR A 210 -5.14 15.23 4.52
CA TYR A 210 -6.10 15.36 3.40
C TYR A 210 -7.50 15.75 3.88
N THR A 211 -7.90 15.36 5.09
CA THR A 211 -9.15 15.86 5.70
C THR A 211 -9.07 17.36 6.02
N ILE A 212 -7.90 17.87 6.44
CA ILE A 212 -7.66 19.31 6.57
C ILE A 212 -7.74 20.01 5.21
N MET A 213 -7.15 19.44 4.16
CA MET A 213 -7.26 19.98 2.80
C MET A 213 -8.72 19.96 2.29
N GLN A 214 -9.50 18.93 2.63
CA GLN A 214 -10.94 18.88 2.33
C GLN A 214 -11.65 20.10 2.93
N GLN A 215 -11.46 20.36 4.22
CA GLN A 215 -12.05 21.52 4.90
C GLN A 215 -11.57 22.84 4.30
N LEU A 216 -10.27 22.95 4.00
CA LEU A 216 -9.69 24.14 3.39
C LEU A 216 -10.32 24.48 2.04
N LEU A 217 -10.52 23.49 1.17
CA LEU A 217 -11.19 23.70 -0.13
C LEU A 217 -12.67 24.07 0.05
N MET A 218 -13.37 23.44 1.00
CA MET A 218 -14.76 23.79 1.31
C MET A 218 -14.87 25.24 1.82
N ASP A 219 -13.97 25.66 2.70
CA ASP A 219 -13.93 27.04 3.24
C ASP A 219 -13.61 28.09 2.17
N LEU A 220 -12.74 27.74 1.21
CA LEU A 220 -12.35 28.67 0.12
C LEU A 220 -13.47 28.82 -0.92
N GLU A 221 -14.08 27.74 -1.35
CA GLU A 221 -15.06 27.73 -2.42
C GLU A 221 -16.50 27.91 -1.93
N ASN A 222 -16.74 27.84 -0.61
CA ASN A 222 -18.05 27.87 0.04
C ASN A 222 -19.04 26.87 -0.60
N LYS A 223 -18.56 25.64 -0.82
CA LYS A 223 -19.27 24.51 -1.42
C LYS A 223 -18.96 23.23 -0.68
N ASP A 224 -19.81 22.23 -0.78
CA ASP A 224 -19.48 20.87 -0.36
C ASP A 224 -18.35 20.29 -1.22
N PHE A 225 -17.61 19.35 -0.61
CA PHE A 225 -16.40 18.81 -1.24
C PHE A 225 -16.69 18.02 -2.52
N ALA A 226 -17.80 17.25 -2.56
CA ALA A 226 -18.16 16.47 -3.73
C ALA A 226 -18.46 17.36 -4.94
N SER A 227 -19.15 18.50 -4.73
CA SER A 227 -19.39 19.51 -5.76
C SER A 227 -18.08 20.13 -6.29
N ILE A 228 -17.16 20.46 -5.38
CA ILE A 228 -15.83 20.98 -5.76
C ILE A 228 -15.08 19.96 -6.64
N MET A 229 -15.08 18.69 -6.23
CA MET A 229 -14.40 17.64 -6.98
C MET A 229 -15.05 17.40 -8.34
N SER A 230 -16.39 17.41 -8.40
CA SER A 230 -17.13 17.28 -9.65
C SER A 230 -16.73 18.38 -10.63
N GLU A 231 -16.79 19.66 -10.21
CA GLU A 231 -16.52 20.81 -11.08
C GLU A 231 -15.04 20.91 -11.49
N LYS A 232 -14.13 20.67 -10.55
CA LYS A 232 -12.70 20.91 -10.81
C LYS A 232 -12.00 19.75 -11.48
N VAL A 233 -12.45 18.49 -11.25
CA VAL A 233 -11.73 17.28 -11.68
C VAL A 233 -12.60 16.32 -12.47
N LEU A 234 -13.72 15.83 -11.90
CA LEU A 234 -14.44 14.70 -12.51
C LEU A 234 -15.08 15.08 -13.86
N VAL A 235 -15.76 16.22 -13.95
CA VAL A 235 -16.39 16.69 -15.19
C VAL A 235 -15.34 17.03 -16.26
N PRO A 236 -14.27 17.81 -15.98
CA PRO A 236 -13.22 18.06 -16.97
C PRO A 236 -12.54 16.81 -17.51
N LEU A 237 -12.39 15.77 -16.68
CA LEU A 237 -11.81 14.48 -17.07
C LEU A 237 -12.84 13.50 -17.66
N GLU A 238 -14.11 13.91 -17.78
CA GLU A 238 -15.21 13.03 -18.21
C GLU A 238 -15.36 11.74 -17.39
N MET A 239 -15.06 11.80 -16.10
CA MET A 239 -15.21 10.69 -15.15
C MET A 239 -16.69 10.54 -14.72
N LYS A 240 -17.56 10.20 -15.67
CA LYS A 240 -19.04 10.25 -15.54
C LYS A 240 -19.62 9.24 -14.55
N ASN A 241 -18.88 8.16 -14.27
CA ASN A 241 -19.29 7.12 -13.32
C ASN A 241 -18.54 7.27 -11.98
N SER A 242 -18.01 8.46 -11.67
CA SER A 242 -17.23 8.70 -10.46
C SER A 242 -17.89 9.76 -9.58
N THR A 243 -17.77 9.62 -8.27
CA THR A 243 -18.31 10.58 -7.32
C THR A 243 -17.57 10.58 -5.99
N PHE A 244 -17.53 11.73 -5.33
CA PHE A 244 -17.10 11.88 -3.94
C PHE A 244 -18.27 12.01 -2.95
N VAL A 245 -19.51 11.91 -3.42
CA VAL A 245 -20.69 12.02 -2.55
C VAL A 245 -20.69 10.86 -1.54
N GLN A 246 -20.79 11.18 -0.27
CA GLN A 246 -20.84 10.24 0.84
C GLN A 246 -21.97 10.62 1.80
N PRO A 247 -22.88 9.71 2.15
CA PRO A 247 -23.04 8.34 1.60
C PRO A 247 -23.30 8.33 0.09
N LEU A 248 -22.99 7.19 -0.55
CA LEU A 248 -23.26 7.03 -1.99
C LEU A 248 -24.77 7.18 -2.29
N PRO A 249 -25.17 8.04 -3.24
CA PRO A 249 -26.58 8.25 -3.56
C PRO A 249 -27.28 6.95 -3.98
N THR A 250 -28.55 6.78 -3.59
CA THR A 250 -29.34 5.57 -3.84
C THR A 250 -29.38 5.20 -5.34
N ALA A 251 -29.44 6.16 -6.23
CA ALA A 251 -29.41 5.92 -7.68
C ALA A 251 -28.11 5.28 -8.17
N GLN A 252 -27.00 5.51 -7.48
CA GLN A 252 -25.68 4.94 -7.79
C GLN A 252 -25.38 3.68 -6.96
N ALA A 253 -26.05 3.49 -5.83
CA ALA A 253 -25.82 2.36 -4.93
C ALA A 253 -26.10 0.99 -5.57
N SER A 254 -26.98 0.94 -6.61
CA SER A 254 -27.25 -0.27 -7.40
C SER A 254 -26.04 -0.73 -8.22
N PHE A 255 -25.14 0.19 -8.58
CA PHE A 255 -23.92 -0.12 -9.31
C PHE A 255 -22.72 -0.42 -8.39
N ALA A 256 -22.85 -0.16 -7.08
CA ALA A 256 -21.74 -0.37 -6.13
C ALA A 256 -21.46 -1.85 -5.92
N ALA A 257 -20.19 -2.22 -5.96
CA ALA A 257 -19.75 -3.53 -5.53
C ALA A 257 -19.95 -3.72 -4.02
N THR A 258 -20.21 -4.95 -3.60
CA THR A 258 -20.21 -5.36 -2.21
C THR A 258 -18.79 -5.60 -1.74
N ALA A 259 -18.44 -5.06 -0.58
CA ALA A 259 -17.14 -5.20 0.06
C ALA A 259 -16.99 -6.55 0.75
N TYR A 260 -15.81 -7.16 0.63
CA TYR A 260 -15.43 -8.39 1.33
C TYR A 260 -14.09 -8.18 2.05
N ASN A 261 -14.06 -8.41 3.35
CA ASN A 261 -12.87 -8.17 4.16
C ASN A 261 -11.74 -9.16 3.80
N VAL A 262 -10.59 -9.02 4.49
CA VAL A 262 -9.40 -9.86 4.28
C VAL A 262 -9.68 -11.38 4.44
N ASN A 263 -10.69 -11.76 5.19
CA ASN A 263 -11.09 -13.16 5.39
C ASN A 263 -12.16 -13.64 4.38
N GLY A 264 -12.53 -12.80 3.41
CA GLY A 264 -13.57 -13.09 2.42
C GLY A 264 -14.99 -12.96 2.97
N VAL A 265 -15.17 -12.38 4.16
CA VAL A 265 -16.48 -12.16 4.78
C VAL A 265 -17.08 -10.87 4.23
N ARG A 266 -18.35 -10.94 3.87
CA ARG A 266 -19.12 -9.79 3.39
C ARG A 266 -19.21 -8.71 4.49
N VAL A 267 -18.90 -7.47 4.12
CA VAL A 267 -19.02 -6.33 5.04
C VAL A 267 -20.49 -6.02 5.33
N PRO A 268 -20.90 -5.88 6.60
CA PRO A 268 -22.26 -5.52 6.97
C PRO A 268 -22.73 -4.25 6.26
N GLY A 269 -23.96 -4.25 5.76
CA GLY A 269 -24.51 -3.11 5.03
C GLY A 269 -23.91 -2.87 3.65
N LYS A 270 -23.16 -3.84 3.12
CA LYS A 270 -22.56 -3.84 1.79
C LYS A 270 -21.19 -3.14 1.70
N TYR A 271 -20.98 -2.00 2.35
CA TYR A 271 -19.74 -1.22 2.39
C TYR A 271 -19.78 -0.16 3.48
N HIS A 272 -18.62 0.34 3.90
CA HIS A 272 -18.50 1.49 4.80
C HIS A 272 -18.62 2.83 4.07
N THR A 273 -19.03 3.85 4.79
CA THR A 273 -19.07 5.25 4.36
C THR A 273 -17.85 5.99 4.87
N TYR A 274 -17.29 6.90 4.05
CA TYR A 274 -16.08 7.66 4.38
C TYR A 274 -16.33 9.17 4.24
N PRO A 275 -16.78 9.86 5.29
CA PRO A 275 -16.94 11.32 5.29
C PRO A 275 -15.61 12.05 5.08
N GLU A 276 -14.48 11.38 5.29
CA GLU A 276 -13.12 11.79 4.94
C GLU A 276 -12.91 11.69 3.42
N GLN A 277 -13.73 12.42 2.66
CA GLN A 277 -13.87 12.29 1.22
C GLN A 277 -12.54 12.46 0.48
N ALA A 278 -11.76 13.51 0.81
CA ALA A 278 -10.47 13.75 0.18
C ALA A 278 -9.45 12.63 0.45
N ALA A 279 -9.55 11.98 1.60
CA ALA A 279 -8.64 10.91 2.00
C ALA A 279 -9.04 9.53 1.46
N ALA A 280 -10.36 9.23 1.35
CA ALA A 280 -10.85 7.86 1.12
C ALA A 280 -12.22 7.75 0.42
N GLY A 281 -12.89 8.85 0.05
CA GLY A 281 -14.30 8.86 -0.33
C GLY A 281 -14.63 8.68 -1.80
N LEU A 282 -13.67 8.50 -2.70
CA LEU A 282 -13.92 8.35 -4.14
C LEU A 282 -14.54 6.99 -4.47
N TRP A 283 -15.71 7.02 -5.11
CA TRP A 283 -16.29 5.93 -5.85
C TRP A 283 -15.98 6.10 -7.34
N THR A 284 -15.54 5.03 -8.03
CA THR A 284 -15.12 5.13 -9.43
C THR A 284 -15.18 3.79 -10.15
N THR A 285 -14.95 3.82 -11.46
CA THR A 285 -14.70 2.66 -12.33
C THR A 285 -13.24 2.66 -12.79
N ALA A 286 -12.74 1.51 -13.26
CA ALA A 286 -11.37 1.43 -13.77
C ALA A 286 -11.15 2.33 -15.00
N GLU A 287 -12.14 2.46 -15.89
CA GLU A 287 -12.07 3.31 -17.08
C GLU A 287 -12.02 4.80 -16.71
N ASP A 288 -12.84 5.24 -15.75
CA ASP A 288 -12.82 6.64 -15.32
C ASP A 288 -11.49 7.00 -14.64
N LEU A 289 -11.00 6.14 -13.77
CA LEU A 289 -9.71 6.37 -13.11
C LEU A 289 -8.53 6.34 -14.13
N ALA A 290 -8.64 5.57 -15.21
CA ALA A 290 -7.65 5.58 -16.28
C ALA A 290 -7.57 6.96 -16.99
N LYS A 291 -8.68 7.71 -17.09
CA LYS A 291 -8.66 9.08 -17.65
C LYS A 291 -7.82 10.03 -16.79
N PHE A 292 -7.88 9.88 -15.46
CA PHE A 292 -7.01 10.63 -14.53
C PHE A 292 -5.52 10.31 -14.77
N VAL A 293 -5.17 9.03 -14.91
CA VAL A 293 -3.79 8.62 -15.20
C VAL A 293 -3.32 9.17 -16.56
N ILE A 294 -4.17 9.11 -17.57
CA ILE A 294 -3.89 9.63 -18.92
C ILE A 294 -3.73 11.16 -18.92
N ASP A 295 -4.52 11.90 -18.14
CA ASP A 295 -4.38 13.35 -18.04
C ASP A 295 -3.03 13.75 -17.42
N ILE A 296 -2.57 13.05 -16.38
CA ILE A 296 -1.22 13.25 -15.82
C ILE A 296 -0.17 13.08 -16.92
N GLN A 297 -0.21 11.95 -17.64
CA GLN A 297 0.75 11.63 -18.70
C GLN A 297 0.74 12.66 -19.82
N ASN A 298 -0.44 13.04 -20.28
CA ASN A 298 -0.59 14.00 -21.38
C ASN A 298 -0.13 15.41 -20.98
N THR A 299 -0.48 15.85 -19.76
CA THR A 299 -0.10 17.19 -19.27
C THR A 299 1.41 17.30 -19.09
N VAL A 300 2.04 16.30 -18.46
CA VAL A 300 3.51 16.29 -18.27
C VAL A 300 4.27 16.21 -19.59
N ASN A 301 3.71 15.52 -20.59
CA ASN A 301 4.31 15.38 -21.92
C ASN A 301 3.85 16.45 -22.95
N HIS A 302 3.25 17.56 -22.51
CA HIS A 302 2.82 18.70 -23.34
C HIS A 302 1.81 18.34 -24.44
N LYS A 303 1.02 17.27 -24.26
CA LYS A 303 0.05 16.82 -25.27
C LYS A 303 -1.34 17.45 -25.09
N SER A 304 -1.79 17.56 -23.84
CA SER A 304 -3.04 18.21 -23.45
C SER A 304 -2.99 18.58 -21.96
N SER A 305 -3.90 19.45 -21.53
CA SER A 305 -3.98 19.93 -20.14
C SER A 305 -5.46 20.20 -19.85
N LEU A 306 -6.16 19.23 -19.25
CA LEU A 306 -7.59 19.35 -18.96
C LEU A 306 -7.87 19.96 -17.59
N VAL A 307 -7.03 19.64 -16.60
CA VAL A 307 -7.23 20.07 -15.21
C VAL A 307 -6.06 20.90 -14.69
N LEU A 308 -4.85 20.37 -14.71
CA LEU A 308 -3.65 21.07 -14.21
C LEU A 308 -2.94 21.79 -15.34
N SER A 309 -2.36 22.97 -15.03
CA SER A 309 -1.32 23.52 -15.91
C SER A 309 -0.10 22.60 -15.88
N GLN A 310 0.72 22.66 -16.94
CA GLN A 310 1.95 21.88 -17.02
C GLN A 310 2.83 22.09 -15.79
N LYS A 311 3.05 23.32 -15.35
CA LYS A 311 3.82 23.65 -14.15
C LYS A 311 3.31 22.92 -12.91
N MET A 312 2.00 22.78 -12.75
CA MET A 312 1.41 22.07 -11.61
C MET A 312 1.50 20.57 -11.77
N ALA A 313 1.37 20.04 -12.97
CA ALA A 313 1.56 18.59 -13.22
C ALA A 313 3.01 18.16 -13.03
N GLU A 314 3.97 19.00 -13.41
CA GLU A 314 5.38 18.78 -13.09
C GLU A 314 5.64 18.80 -11.58
N ALA A 315 5.12 19.80 -10.85
CA ALA A 315 5.23 19.86 -9.40
C ALA A 315 4.56 18.65 -8.73
N PHE A 316 3.41 18.21 -9.24
CA PHE A 316 2.69 17.02 -8.77
C PHE A 316 3.53 15.75 -8.89
N THR A 317 4.30 15.59 -9.98
CA THR A 317 5.11 14.42 -10.31
C THR A 317 6.62 14.63 -10.09
N THR A 318 7.00 15.59 -9.25
CA THR A 318 8.39 15.83 -8.84
C THR A 318 8.57 15.50 -7.37
N PRO A 319 9.63 14.79 -6.98
CA PRO A 319 9.92 14.47 -5.59
C PRO A 319 9.99 15.72 -4.70
N PHE A 320 9.47 15.61 -3.47
CA PHE A 320 9.57 16.65 -2.46
C PHE A 320 9.95 16.06 -1.11
N ILE A 321 11.11 16.48 -0.58
CA ILE A 321 11.79 15.98 0.62
C ILE A 321 12.28 14.54 0.43
N GLU A 322 11.37 13.60 0.13
CA GLU A 322 11.71 12.20 -0.13
C GLU A 322 11.61 11.88 -1.62
N SER A 323 12.50 11.03 -2.11
CA SER A 323 12.61 10.69 -3.54
C SER A 323 11.38 9.96 -4.11
N PHE A 324 10.60 9.34 -3.23
CA PHE A 324 9.46 8.48 -3.58
C PHE A 324 8.09 9.14 -3.51
N ILE A 325 8.00 10.43 -3.19
CA ILE A 325 6.72 11.14 -3.05
C ILE A 325 6.75 12.51 -3.72
N GLY A 326 5.75 12.78 -4.54
CA GLY A 326 5.44 14.10 -5.07
C GLY A 326 4.35 14.81 -4.26
N LEU A 327 3.54 15.63 -4.91
CA LEU A 327 2.45 16.36 -4.23
C LEU A 327 1.14 15.55 -4.24
N GLY A 328 1.15 14.39 -3.58
CA GLY A 328 -0.01 13.50 -3.45
C GLY A 328 0.07 12.22 -4.27
N ILE A 329 1.21 11.92 -4.86
CA ILE A 329 1.43 10.74 -5.69
C ILE A 329 2.78 10.10 -5.38
N PHE A 330 2.81 8.78 -5.29
CA PHE A 330 4.07 8.04 -5.13
C PHE A 330 4.83 7.97 -6.44
N LEU A 331 6.15 8.05 -6.35
CA LEU A 331 7.08 8.05 -7.47
C LEU A 331 8.10 6.93 -7.28
N GLU A 332 8.35 6.19 -8.33
CA GLU A 332 9.35 5.13 -8.36
C GLU A 332 10.26 5.34 -9.58
N ASN A 333 11.56 5.47 -9.33
CA ASN A 333 12.55 5.58 -10.40
C ASN A 333 13.18 4.20 -10.64
N LYS A 334 12.96 3.63 -11.82
CA LYS A 334 13.55 2.37 -12.26
C LYS A 334 14.52 2.65 -13.41
N ASN A 335 15.81 2.75 -13.10
CA ASN A 335 16.88 3.01 -14.08
C ASN A 335 16.59 4.23 -14.99
N GLY A 336 16.10 5.33 -14.42
CA GLY A 336 15.74 6.54 -15.16
C GLY A 336 14.32 6.57 -15.70
N GLN A 337 13.58 5.48 -15.62
CA GLN A 337 12.15 5.46 -15.92
C GLN A 337 11.35 5.82 -14.67
N VAL A 338 10.60 6.91 -14.72
CA VAL A 338 9.76 7.35 -13.59
C VAL A 338 8.34 6.80 -13.75
N TYR A 339 7.95 5.99 -12.78
CA TYR A 339 6.57 5.54 -12.61
C TYR A 339 5.91 6.31 -11.49
N PHE A 340 4.67 6.71 -11.69
CA PHE A 340 3.84 7.30 -10.66
C PHE A 340 2.69 6.37 -10.31
N SER A 341 2.32 6.31 -9.04
CA SER A 341 1.30 5.38 -8.57
C SER A 341 0.60 5.86 -7.31
N HIS A 342 -0.53 5.25 -7.01
CA HIS A 342 -1.13 5.27 -5.67
C HIS A 342 -1.95 4.00 -5.47
N GLY A 343 -1.87 3.43 -4.27
CA GLY A 343 -2.73 2.35 -3.82
C GLY A 343 -3.90 2.86 -2.99
N GLY A 344 -4.92 2.02 -2.84
CA GLY A 344 -6.06 2.28 -1.99
C GLY A 344 -6.44 1.07 -1.14
N TRP A 345 -6.86 1.34 0.10
CA TRP A 345 -7.35 0.35 1.04
C TRP A 345 -8.46 0.98 1.87
N ASN A 346 -9.69 0.52 1.64
CA ASN A 346 -10.85 0.72 2.51
C ASN A 346 -11.33 -0.65 2.99
N GLU A 347 -12.21 -0.71 3.97
CA GLU A 347 -12.77 -1.98 4.41
C GLU A 347 -13.44 -2.70 3.25
N GLY A 348 -12.88 -3.88 2.88
CA GLY A 348 -13.35 -4.71 1.78
C GLY A 348 -13.06 -4.21 0.36
N PHE A 349 -12.16 -3.23 0.18
CA PHE A 349 -11.72 -2.78 -1.14
C PHE A 349 -10.21 -2.58 -1.20
N SER A 350 -9.59 -3.05 -2.27
CA SER A 350 -8.22 -2.68 -2.64
C SER A 350 -8.18 -2.15 -4.07
N SER A 351 -7.35 -1.16 -4.30
CA SER A 351 -7.19 -0.52 -5.59
C SER A 351 -5.73 -0.11 -5.82
N LYS A 352 -5.32 -0.04 -7.08
CA LYS A 352 -4.04 0.57 -7.46
C LYS A 352 -4.11 1.08 -8.89
N PHE A 353 -3.46 2.21 -9.13
CA PHE A 353 -3.04 2.59 -10.46
C PHE A 353 -1.51 2.77 -10.52
N VAL A 354 -0.98 2.53 -11.69
CA VAL A 354 0.41 2.83 -12.06
C VAL A 354 0.40 3.49 -13.43
N GLY A 355 1.21 4.53 -13.61
CA GLY A 355 1.44 5.16 -14.89
C GLY A 355 2.93 5.45 -15.10
N ASN A 356 3.46 5.20 -16.29
CA ASN A 356 4.78 5.68 -16.68
C ASN A 356 4.69 7.15 -17.07
N LYS A 357 5.59 7.99 -16.54
CA LYS A 357 5.56 9.44 -16.71
C LYS A 357 5.78 9.88 -18.17
N THR A 358 6.53 9.11 -18.95
CA THR A 358 7.03 9.54 -20.27
C THR A 358 6.44 8.77 -21.45
N ASN A 359 6.34 7.43 -21.38
CA ASN A 359 5.95 6.62 -22.52
C ASN A 359 4.44 6.38 -22.67
N GLY A 360 3.67 6.74 -21.63
CA GLY A 360 2.21 6.62 -21.64
C GLY A 360 1.67 5.23 -21.36
N ASP A 361 2.48 4.32 -20.80
CA ASP A 361 2.01 3.03 -20.28
C ASP A 361 1.35 3.21 -18.91
N GLY A 362 0.36 2.38 -18.60
CA GLY A 362 -0.30 2.43 -17.31
C GLY A 362 -1.37 1.35 -17.13
N ILE A 363 -1.87 1.29 -15.92
CA ILE A 363 -2.90 0.34 -15.49
C ILE A 363 -3.72 0.92 -14.33
N VAL A 364 -4.97 0.54 -14.27
CA VAL A 364 -5.85 0.69 -13.11
C VAL A 364 -6.41 -0.67 -12.75
N VAL A 365 -6.38 -1.03 -11.48
CA VAL A 365 -7.02 -2.25 -10.94
C VAL A 365 -7.84 -1.89 -9.72
N LEU A 366 -9.09 -2.33 -9.70
CA LEU A 366 -10.04 -2.15 -8.59
C LEU A 366 -10.57 -3.52 -8.20
N THR A 367 -10.59 -3.84 -6.89
CA THR A 367 -11.12 -5.10 -6.37
C THR A 367 -12.06 -4.85 -5.20
N ASN A 368 -13.04 -5.72 -4.99
CA ASN A 368 -13.93 -5.67 -3.83
C ASN A 368 -13.48 -6.61 -2.71
N THR A 369 -12.18 -6.62 -2.43
CA THR A 369 -11.57 -7.32 -1.29
C THR A 369 -10.21 -6.73 -0.92
N ASN A 370 -9.72 -7.04 0.29
CA ASN A 370 -8.46 -6.55 0.83
C ASN A 370 -7.28 -7.49 0.52
N LYS A 371 -6.88 -7.59 -0.77
CA LYS A 371 -5.76 -8.43 -1.24
C LYS A 371 -4.88 -7.68 -2.25
N PRO A 372 -4.09 -6.69 -1.79
CA PRO A 372 -3.23 -5.89 -2.67
C PRO A 372 -2.14 -6.72 -3.37
N GLU A 373 -1.71 -7.84 -2.79
CA GLU A 373 -0.71 -8.73 -3.37
C GLU A 373 -1.16 -9.26 -4.74
N PHE A 374 -2.44 -9.61 -4.87
CA PHE A 374 -3.04 -10.01 -6.14
C PHE A 374 -2.93 -8.92 -7.21
N ILE A 375 -3.18 -7.67 -6.82
CA ILE A 375 -3.08 -6.51 -7.72
C ILE A 375 -1.64 -6.37 -8.24
N GLU A 376 -0.65 -6.54 -7.38
CA GLU A 376 0.77 -6.47 -7.78
C GLU A 376 1.17 -7.56 -8.76
N GLU A 377 0.67 -8.79 -8.59
CA GLU A 377 0.92 -9.89 -9.53
C GLU A 377 0.35 -9.59 -10.92
N LEU A 378 -0.86 -9.01 -10.96
CA LEU A 378 -1.54 -8.64 -12.20
C LEU A 378 -0.83 -7.47 -12.90
N ILE A 379 -0.41 -6.45 -12.15
CA ILE A 379 0.35 -5.32 -12.70
C ILE A 379 1.64 -5.82 -13.36
N ARG A 380 2.37 -6.73 -12.71
CA ARG A 380 3.59 -7.33 -13.28
C ARG A 380 3.30 -8.10 -14.56
N SER A 381 2.18 -8.82 -14.64
CA SER A 381 1.76 -9.49 -15.87
C SER A 381 1.55 -8.50 -17.02
N VAL A 382 0.81 -7.41 -16.77
CA VAL A 382 0.61 -6.35 -17.77
C VAL A 382 1.93 -5.71 -18.18
N ALA A 383 2.77 -5.34 -17.21
CA ALA A 383 4.08 -4.75 -17.47
C ALA A 383 4.98 -5.66 -18.32
N SER A 384 4.92 -6.98 -18.09
CA SER A 384 5.66 -7.97 -18.87
C SER A 384 5.15 -8.07 -20.31
N VAL A 385 3.82 -8.17 -20.51
CA VAL A 385 3.21 -8.31 -21.84
C VAL A 385 3.41 -7.06 -22.68
N TYR A 386 3.29 -5.87 -22.07
CA TYR A 386 3.47 -4.59 -22.77
C TYR A 386 4.89 -4.04 -22.71
N GLN A 387 5.84 -4.82 -22.13
CA GLN A 387 7.27 -4.51 -22.08
C GLN A 387 7.56 -3.13 -21.46
N TRP A 388 6.99 -2.89 -20.27
CA TRP A 388 7.24 -1.64 -19.55
C TRP A 388 8.74 -1.52 -19.22
N PRO A 389 9.37 -0.40 -19.57
CA PRO A 389 10.81 -0.24 -19.38
C PRO A 389 11.21 -0.40 -17.91
N ASP A 390 12.14 -1.29 -17.64
CA ASP A 390 12.74 -1.56 -16.31
C ASP A 390 11.76 -1.88 -15.17
N TYR A 391 10.48 -2.11 -15.48
CA TYR A 391 9.47 -2.40 -14.47
C TYR A 391 9.59 -3.82 -13.89
N ILE A 392 10.02 -4.76 -14.70
CA ILE A 392 10.12 -6.18 -14.32
C ILE A 392 11.56 -6.54 -14.01
N THR A 393 11.81 -6.95 -12.77
CA THR A 393 13.11 -7.52 -12.39
C THR A 393 13.35 -8.84 -13.14
N PRO A 394 14.52 -9.03 -13.77
CA PRO A 394 14.86 -10.28 -14.43
C PRO A 394 14.77 -11.50 -13.50
N ALA A 395 14.38 -12.65 -14.05
CA ALA A 395 14.31 -13.88 -13.29
C ALA A 395 15.72 -14.37 -12.91
N HIS A 396 15.91 -14.70 -11.65
CA HIS A 396 17.16 -15.24 -11.13
C HIS A 396 17.42 -16.67 -11.61
N THR A 397 18.69 -17.03 -11.76
CA THR A 397 19.11 -18.43 -11.89
C THR A 397 19.44 -18.94 -10.50
N ILE A 398 18.82 -20.04 -10.05
CA ILE A 398 19.19 -20.69 -8.80
C ILE A 398 20.49 -21.45 -9.03
N LEU A 399 21.50 -21.13 -8.24
CA LEU A 399 22.78 -21.81 -8.23
C LEU A 399 22.82 -22.89 -7.15
N PRO A 400 23.59 -23.98 -7.33
CA PRO A 400 23.76 -24.98 -6.28
C PRO A 400 24.48 -24.39 -5.07
N LEU A 401 24.05 -24.81 -3.88
CA LEU A 401 24.77 -24.50 -2.64
C LEU A 401 26.07 -25.29 -2.59
N THR A 402 27.11 -24.67 -2.09
CA THR A 402 28.44 -25.25 -1.86
C THR A 402 28.73 -25.36 -0.37
N GLN A 403 29.76 -26.09 0.02
CA GLN A 403 30.18 -26.16 1.42
C GLN A 403 30.44 -24.76 2.02
N GLN A 404 30.93 -23.83 1.22
CA GLN A 404 31.19 -22.45 1.65
C GLN A 404 29.89 -21.72 2.05
N ASP A 405 28.77 -22.01 1.37
CA ASP A 405 27.48 -21.40 1.70
C ASP A 405 27.01 -21.85 3.10
N PHE A 406 27.23 -23.12 3.46
CA PHE A 406 26.89 -23.65 4.77
C PHE A 406 27.77 -23.10 5.91
N ASN A 407 28.96 -22.57 5.59
CA ASN A 407 29.76 -21.82 6.56
C ASN A 407 29.11 -20.47 6.95
N ASN A 408 28.07 -20.03 6.22
CA ASN A 408 27.30 -18.83 6.55
C ASN A 408 26.25 -19.05 7.65
N THR A 409 26.11 -20.28 8.16
CA THR A 409 25.25 -20.55 9.31
C THR A 409 25.72 -19.78 10.55
N GLY A 410 24.76 -19.28 11.31
CA GLY A 410 25.06 -18.49 12.50
C GLY A 410 23.93 -17.52 12.82
N ARG A 411 24.16 -16.70 13.84
CA ARG A 411 23.27 -15.63 14.26
C ARG A 411 23.89 -14.29 13.87
N TYR A 412 23.08 -13.39 13.37
CA TYR A 412 23.49 -12.06 12.92
C TYR A 412 22.60 -11.03 13.61
N LYS A 413 23.16 -9.94 14.06
CA LYS A 413 22.45 -8.89 14.78
C LYS A 413 21.55 -8.10 13.82
N SER A 414 20.22 -8.27 13.87
CA SER A 414 19.31 -7.55 12.97
C SER A 414 19.12 -6.09 13.38
N ASN A 415 19.22 -5.81 14.68
CA ASN A 415 19.24 -4.50 15.31
C ASN A 415 19.78 -4.68 16.75
N LYS A 416 19.72 -3.64 17.58
CA LYS A 416 20.20 -3.72 18.97
C LYS A 416 19.52 -4.84 19.80
N TYR A 417 18.30 -5.23 19.45
CA TYR A 417 17.44 -6.11 20.26
C TYR A 417 16.94 -7.36 19.55
N GLY A 418 17.27 -7.53 18.26
CA GLY A 418 16.82 -8.63 17.43
C GLY A 418 17.96 -9.34 16.69
N PHE A 419 17.64 -10.46 16.04
CA PHE A 419 18.61 -11.27 15.31
C PHE A 419 18.04 -11.93 14.07
N TYR A 420 18.92 -12.17 13.10
CA TYR A 420 18.71 -13.14 12.02
C TYR A 420 19.43 -14.43 12.39
N LYS A 421 18.81 -15.58 12.13
CA LYS A 421 19.48 -16.87 12.24
C LYS A 421 19.50 -17.55 10.89
N VAL A 422 20.70 -17.84 10.40
CA VAL A 422 20.94 -18.65 9.21
C VAL A 422 21.31 -20.05 9.68
N TYR A 423 20.63 -21.08 9.18
CA TYR A 423 20.88 -22.47 9.56
C TYR A 423 20.64 -23.42 8.39
N SER A 424 21.16 -24.62 8.47
CA SER A 424 20.94 -25.69 7.49
C SER A 424 19.77 -26.57 7.92
N ASP A 425 18.86 -26.85 6.99
CA ASP A 425 17.78 -27.81 7.15
C ASP A 425 17.62 -28.62 5.86
N ASN A 426 17.77 -29.96 5.96
CA ASN A 426 17.63 -30.90 4.85
C ASN A 426 18.39 -30.45 3.57
N GLY A 427 19.64 -29.99 3.73
CA GLY A 427 20.49 -29.53 2.63
C GLY A 427 20.10 -28.19 2.04
N LYS A 428 19.17 -27.47 2.64
CA LYS A 428 18.81 -26.10 2.31
C LYS A 428 19.41 -25.12 3.33
N LEU A 429 19.69 -23.92 2.89
CA LEU A 429 20.05 -22.81 3.76
C LEU A 429 18.79 -22.03 4.09
N MET A 430 18.50 -21.83 5.37
CA MET A 430 17.27 -21.20 5.87
C MET A 430 17.60 -19.94 6.64
N LEU A 431 16.74 -18.96 6.56
CA LEU A 431 16.78 -17.71 7.33
C LEU A 431 15.54 -17.61 8.22
N ILE A 432 15.75 -17.24 9.48
CA ILE A 432 14.70 -16.77 10.38
C ILE A 432 15.04 -15.33 10.79
N ASN A 433 14.07 -14.43 10.73
CA ASN A 433 14.13 -13.13 11.35
C ASN A 433 13.42 -13.21 12.72
N ASN A 434 14.18 -13.13 13.80
CA ASN A 434 13.65 -13.30 15.16
C ASN A 434 12.87 -14.63 15.32
N ILE A 435 11.56 -14.57 15.24
CA ILE A 435 10.61 -15.69 15.44
C ILE A 435 9.67 -15.89 14.25
N GLU A 436 9.93 -15.20 13.14
CA GLU A 436 9.14 -15.34 11.93
C GLU A 436 9.27 -16.75 11.34
N ARG A 437 8.42 -17.07 10.37
CA ARG A 437 8.52 -18.36 9.70
C ARG A 437 9.83 -18.47 8.93
N PRO A 438 10.53 -19.64 9.01
CA PRO A 438 11.74 -19.86 8.24
C PRO A 438 11.49 -19.70 6.74
N VAL A 439 12.41 -19.02 6.06
CA VAL A 439 12.40 -18.86 4.61
C VAL A 439 13.68 -19.44 4.00
N ALA A 440 13.58 -20.06 2.84
CA ALA A 440 14.73 -20.62 2.16
C ALA A 440 15.56 -19.51 1.49
N LEU A 441 16.87 -19.56 1.68
CA LEU A 441 17.85 -18.74 0.99
C LEU A 441 18.25 -19.43 -0.31
N LEU A 442 17.82 -18.87 -1.44
CA LEU A 442 18.08 -19.40 -2.78
C LEU A 442 19.27 -18.67 -3.37
N LYS A 443 20.40 -19.37 -3.55
CA LYS A 443 21.64 -18.79 -4.05
C LYS A 443 21.45 -18.26 -5.48
N ILE A 444 21.80 -16.99 -5.70
CA ILE A 444 21.71 -16.32 -7.01
C ILE A 444 23.06 -15.80 -7.50
N SER A 445 24.03 -15.63 -6.59
CA SER A 445 25.44 -15.35 -6.91
C SER A 445 26.32 -15.84 -5.77
N GLU A 446 27.62 -15.61 -5.84
CA GLU A 446 28.60 -16.17 -4.90
C GLU A 446 28.25 -15.99 -3.42
N ASN A 447 27.80 -14.79 -3.03
CA ASN A 447 27.50 -14.45 -1.63
C ASN A 447 26.09 -13.86 -1.48
N THR A 448 25.21 -14.05 -2.47
CA THR A 448 23.88 -13.43 -2.48
C THR A 448 22.80 -14.48 -2.68
N TYR A 449 21.76 -14.34 -1.88
CA TYR A 449 20.62 -15.25 -1.84
C TYR A 449 19.33 -14.44 -2.01
N ALA A 450 18.44 -14.91 -2.87
CA ALA A 450 17.08 -14.40 -3.01
C ALA A 450 16.12 -15.16 -2.11
N LEU A 451 15.02 -14.52 -1.74
CA LEU A 451 13.88 -15.12 -1.05
C LEU A 451 12.67 -15.08 -1.98
N ARG A 452 11.78 -16.09 -1.90
CA ARG A 452 10.60 -16.13 -2.79
C ARG A 452 9.60 -15.03 -2.50
N ASP A 453 9.41 -14.72 -1.23
CA ASP A 453 8.31 -13.88 -0.75
C ASP A 453 8.79 -12.54 -0.19
N ALA A 454 10.03 -12.16 -0.48
CA ALA A 454 10.58 -10.87 -0.03
C ALA A 454 11.21 -10.09 -1.20
N PRO A 455 10.97 -8.78 -1.30
CA PRO A 455 11.48 -7.94 -2.39
C PRO A 455 12.94 -7.52 -2.21
N PHE A 456 13.70 -8.23 -1.37
CA PHE A 456 15.12 -7.98 -1.11
C PHE A 456 15.92 -9.27 -1.17
N ASN A 457 17.21 -9.13 -1.40
CA ASN A 457 18.18 -10.21 -1.36
C ASN A 457 18.96 -10.18 -0.04
N VAL A 458 19.51 -11.32 0.35
CA VAL A 458 20.42 -11.46 1.49
C VAL A 458 21.82 -11.64 0.95
N LYS A 459 22.74 -10.76 1.34
CA LYS A 459 24.16 -10.87 1.03
C LYS A 459 24.92 -11.20 2.30
N ILE A 460 25.77 -12.24 2.29
CA ILE A 460 26.59 -12.62 3.44
C ILE A 460 28.04 -12.55 3.01
N THR A 461 28.82 -11.71 3.69
CA THR A 461 30.23 -11.45 3.37
C THR A 461 31.10 -11.57 4.62
N GLY A 462 32.43 -11.60 4.42
CA GLY A 462 33.41 -11.68 5.50
C GLY A 462 33.82 -13.11 5.86
N ASP A 463 34.65 -13.26 6.90
CA ASP A 463 35.23 -14.50 7.37
C ASP A 463 34.85 -14.76 8.83
N THR A 464 34.27 -15.94 9.10
CA THR A 464 33.93 -16.38 10.46
C THR A 464 35.15 -16.49 11.37
N LYS A 465 36.31 -16.92 10.85
CA LYS A 465 37.52 -17.08 11.63
C LYS A 465 38.10 -15.74 12.12
N MET A 466 37.90 -14.69 11.28
CA MET A 466 38.32 -13.33 11.64
C MET A 466 37.23 -12.54 12.39
N GLY A 467 36.04 -13.11 12.59
CA GLY A 467 34.92 -12.43 13.25
C GLY A 467 34.36 -11.24 12.44
N THR A 468 34.58 -11.23 11.13
CA THR A 468 34.19 -10.13 10.23
C THR A 468 32.94 -10.44 9.40
N LYS A 469 32.25 -11.56 9.67
CA LYS A 469 31.10 -11.97 8.88
C LYS A 469 29.89 -11.10 9.15
N GLU A 470 29.24 -10.67 8.07
CA GLU A 470 28.08 -9.77 8.09
C GLU A 470 26.98 -10.26 7.14
N LEU A 471 25.74 -10.09 7.55
CA LEU A 471 24.53 -10.30 6.75
C LEU A 471 23.93 -8.94 6.37
N THR A 472 23.80 -8.66 5.10
CA THR A 472 23.21 -7.41 4.59
C THR A 472 21.92 -7.71 3.84
N LEU A 473 20.85 -6.96 4.12
CA LEU A 473 19.64 -6.95 3.28
C LEU A 473 19.87 -5.97 2.13
N VAL A 474 19.76 -6.48 0.91
CA VAL A 474 19.99 -5.71 -0.33
C VAL A 474 18.66 -5.49 -1.02
N PHE A 475 18.17 -4.26 -0.99
CA PHE A 475 16.97 -3.83 -1.71
C PHE A 475 17.37 -3.32 -3.10
N PRO A 476 16.69 -3.73 -4.18
CA PRO A 476 17.12 -3.42 -5.55
C PRO A 476 17.26 -1.93 -5.85
N ASP A 477 16.40 -1.10 -5.28
CA ASP A 477 16.28 0.32 -5.59
C ASP A 477 16.67 1.24 -4.42
N GLU A 478 17.34 0.69 -3.38
CA GLU A 478 17.76 1.45 -2.21
C GLU A 478 19.30 1.51 -2.09
N PRO A 479 19.84 2.56 -1.44
CA PRO A 479 21.23 2.59 -1.08
C PRO A 479 21.65 1.38 -0.24
N ALA A 480 22.91 0.98 -0.34
CA ALA A 480 23.45 -0.11 0.46
C ALA A 480 23.25 0.15 1.95
N ARG A 481 22.60 -0.78 2.63
CA ARG A 481 22.40 -0.74 4.09
C ARG A 481 23.66 -1.26 4.79
N PRO A 482 23.92 -0.81 6.04
CA PRO A 482 24.97 -1.39 6.87
C PRO A 482 24.80 -2.91 7.02
N GLY A 483 25.91 -3.65 7.08
CA GLY A 483 25.90 -5.07 7.37
C GLY A 483 25.53 -5.35 8.84
N ASN A 484 24.87 -6.45 9.05
CA ASN A 484 24.49 -6.98 10.36
C ASN A 484 25.58 -7.96 10.82
N PRO A 485 26.39 -7.63 11.84
CA PRO A 485 27.51 -8.46 12.23
C PRO A 485 27.06 -9.80 12.83
N GLN A 486 27.87 -10.84 12.62
CA GLN A 486 27.65 -12.14 13.22
C GLN A 486 27.82 -12.06 14.73
N LEU A 487 26.85 -12.57 15.48
CA LEU A 487 26.90 -12.66 16.94
C LEU A 487 27.84 -13.81 17.40
N LYS A 488 28.60 -13.56 18.43
CA LYS A 488 29.37 -14.62 19.09
C LYS A 488 28.42 -15.63 19.76
N ASN A 489 28.93 -16.83 20.04
CA ASN A 489 28.11 -17.89 20.65
C ASN A 489 27.57 -17.52 22.04
N ASP A 490 28.34 -16.77 22.81
CA ASP A 490 28.02 -16.29 24.16
C ASP A 490 27.23 -14.96 24.16
N GLU A 491 27.19 -14.24 23.05
CA GLU A 491 26.44 -13.00 22.92
C GLU A 491 24.95 -13.32 22.66
N LYS A 492 24.06 -12.81 23.50
CA LYS A 492 22.60 -13.00 23.41
C LYS A 492 21.90 -11.67 23.38
N VAL A 493 20.94 -11.53 22.46
CA VAL A 493 20.01 -10.38 22.46
C VAL A 493 18.82 -10.64 23.41
N PRO A 494 18.13 -9.59 23.89
CA PRO A 494 17.03 -9.74 24.85
C PRO A 494 15.97 -10.77 24.43
N LEU A 495 15.61 -10.81 23.16
CA LEU A 495 14.63 -11.74 22.62
C LEU A 495 15.10 -13.22 22.75
N GLU A 496 16.37 -13.51 22.46
CA GLU A 496 16.92 -14.87 22.58
C GLU A 496 16.88 -15.35 24.02
N LEU A 497 17.29 -14.49 24.98
CA LEU A 497 17.23 -14.82 26.39
C LEU A 497 15.83 -15.22 26.85
N LEU A 498 14.84 -14.52 26.32
CA LEU A 498 13.42 -14.79 26.60
C LEU A 498 12.95 -16.10 25.97
N LEU A 499 13.31 -16.35 24.72
CA LEU A 499 12.88 -17.53 23.95
C LEU A 499 13.57 -18.84 24.40
N GLU A 500 14.73 -18.75 25.01
CA GLU A 500 15.47 -19.91 25.58
C GLU A 500 14.95 -20.36 26.97
N GLY A 501 13.82 -19.77 27.41
CA GLY A 501 13.20 -20.14 28.70
C GLY A 501 13.78 -19.43 29.93
N SER A 502 14.71 -18.51 29.73
CA SER A 502 15.27 -17.70 30.82
C SER A 502 14.44 -16.42 31.01
N PHE A 503 13.18 -16.56 31.42
CA PHE A 503 12.25 -15.43 31.51
C PHE A 503 12.83 -14.25 32.31
N GLU A 504 13.41 -14.51 33.49
CA GLU A 504 13.97 -13.47 34.36
C GLU A 504 15.12 -12.69 33.68
N LYS A 505 16.03 -13.43 32.99
CA LYS A 505 17.13 -12.79 32.25
C LYS A 505 16.61 -11.99 31.06
N GLY A 506 15.67 -12.54 30.30
CA GLY A 506 15.02 -11.86 29.18
C GLY A 506 14.30 -10.62 29.64
N GLN A 507 13.47 -10.71 30.69
CA GLN A 507 12.77 -9.59 31.31
C GLN A 507 13.73 -8.46 31.69
N LYS A 508 14.80 -8.78 32.45
CA LYS A 508 15.79 -7.79 32.86
C LYS A 508 16.47 -7.13 31.67
N ALA A 509 16.78 -7.91 30.63
CA ALA A 509 17.39 -7.40 29.42
C ALA A 509 16.45 -6.41 28.67
N TYR A 510 15.14 -6.71 28.59
CA TYR A 510 14.15 -5.81 28.00
C TYR A 510 13.95 -4.54 28.83
N GLN A 511 13.92 -4.64 30.16
CA GLN A 511 13.82 -3.47 31.04
C GLN A 511 15.04 -2.54 30.89
N ASN A 512 16.25 -3.11 30.86
CA ASN A 512 17.47 -2.34 30.61
C ASN A 512 17.42 -1.68 29.21
N ALA A 513 17.01 -2.44 28.19
CA ALA A 513 16.86 -1.93 26.82
C ALA A 513 15.87 -0.75 26.76
N LYS A 514 14.74 -0.86 27.46
CA LYS A 514 13.72 0.22 27.52
C LYS A 514 14.25 1.47 28.23
N THR A 515 15.10 1.29 29.23
CA THR A 515 15.75 2.42 29.93
C THR A 515 16.80 3.10 29.04
N GLU A 516 17.58 2.33 28.28
CA GLU A 516 18.63 2.86 27.40
C GLU A 516 18.10 3.52 26.13
N ASP A 517 17.02 2.99 25.56
CA ASP A 517 16.43 3.45 24.29
C ASP A 517 14.88 3.36 24.34
N PRO A 518 14.23 4.28 25.07
CA PRO A 518 12.80 4.21 25.35
C PRO A 518 11.90 4.18 24.12
N ASN A 519 12.38 4.75 23.01
CA ASN A 519 11.61 4.96 21.79
C ASN A 519 11.98 3.97 20.66
N HIS A 520 12.84 2.99 20.92
CA HIS A 520 13.20 2.03 19.90
C HIS A 520 11.99 1.19 19.44
N GLN A 521 11.78 1.10 18.15
CA GLN A 521 10.63 0.42 17.55
C GLN A 521 10.48 -1.04 18.02
N SER A 522 11.58 -1.78 18.17
CA SER A 522 11.57 -3.18 18.64
C SER A 522 11.18 -3.34 20.12
N LEU A 523 11.06 -2.25 20.85
CA LEU A 523 10.61 -2.21 22.24
C LEU A 523 9.21 -1.60 22.37
N SER A 524 8.54 -1.26 21.25
CA SER A 524 7.19 -0.69 21.29
C SER A 524 6.16 -1.75 21.68
N GLU A 525 5.08 -1.30 22.32
CA GLU A 525 3.94 -2.13 22.68
C GLU A 525 3.42 -2.94 21.48
N ASP A 526 3.17 -2.25 20.37
CA ASP A 526 2.66 -2.86 19.14
C ASP A 526 3.60 -3.93 18.56
N TYR A 527 4.91 -3.68 18.59
CA TYR A 527 5.88 -4.65 18.09
C TYR A 527 5.89 -5.93 18.92
N LEU A 528 5.96 -5.80 20.25
CA LEU A 528 5.92 -6.95 21.16
C LEU A 528 4.58 -7.69 21.09
N ASN A 529 3.49 -6.94 20.92
CA ASN A 529 2.16 -7.53 20.75
C ASN A 529 2.10 -8.38 19.46
N ARG A 530 2.58 -7.86 18.34
CA ARG A 530 2.66 -8.64 17.09
C ARG A 530 3.54 -9.88 17.20
N LEU A 531 4.69 -9.80 17.91
CA LEU A 531 5.52 -10.96 18.18
C LEU A 531 4.76 -12.03 18.96
N GLY A 532 4.07 -11.64 20.03
CA GLY A 532 3.25 -12.55 20.83
C GLY A 532 2.18 -13.26 19.99
N TYR A 533 1.44 -12.52 19.19
CA TYR A 533 0.42 -13.09 18.30
C TYR A 533 1.01 -13.97 17.18
N SER A 534 2.19 -13.65 16.68
CA SER A 534 2.89 -14.52 15.73
C SER A 534 3.18 -15.88 16.34
N LEU A 535 3.64 -15.93 17.60
CA LEU A 535 3.86 -17.17 18.35
C LEU A 535 2.56 -17.92 18.66
N LEU A 536 1.48 -17.21 19.03
CA LEU A 536 0.16 -17.82 19.20
C LEU A 536 -0.32 -18.52 17.94
N SER A 537 -0.16 -17.88 16.78
CA SER A 537 -0.54 -18.46 15.48
C SER A 537 0.27 -19.72 15.14
N GLN A 538 1.52 -19.80 15.64
CA GLN A 538 2.40 -20.96 15.53
C GLN A 538 2.14 -22.01 16.61
N LYS A 539 1.21 -21.76 17.54
CA LYS A 539 0.88 -22.59 18.70
C LYS A 539 2.06 -22.75 19.69
N ASP A 540 3.03 -21.84 19.66
CA ASP A 540 4.10 -21.77 20.68
C ASP A 540 3.64 -20.89 21.86
N PHE A 541 2.68 -21.42 22.61
CA PHE A 541 2.01 -20.67 23.68
C PHE A 541 2.97 -20.23 24.80
N THR A 542 3.95 -21.06 25.12
CA THR A 542 4.93 -20.74 26.17
C THR A 542 5.73 -19.49 25.85
N LYS A 543 6.24 -19.40 24.63
CA LYS A 543 6.99 -18.21 24.19
C LYS A 543 6.08 -17.00 23.99
N ALA A 544 4.85 -17.21 23.48
CA ALA A 544 3.87 -16.15 23.36
C ALA A 544 3.57 -15.48 24.71
N ILE A 545 3.28 -16.28 25.74
CA ILE A 545 3.07 -15.81 27.12
C ILE A 545 4.29 -15.06 27.63
N ALA A 546 5.50 -15.53 27.36
CA ALA A 546 6.73 -14.85 27.81
C ALA A 546 6.84 -13.45 27.17
N ILE A 547 6.55 -13.30 25.87
CA ILE A 547 6.55 -12.00 25.18
C ILE A 547 5.46 -11.08 25.75
N PHE A 548 4.22 -11.55 25.88
CA PHE A 548 3.13 -10.74 26.42
C PHE A 548 3.38 -10.31 27.86
N ARG A 549 3.97 -11.18 28.70
CA ARG A 549 4.38 -10.81 30.06
C ARG A 549 5.44 -9.70 30.06
N VAL A 550 6.41 -9.74 29.15
CA VAL A 550 7.36 -8.62 28.99
C VAL A 550 6.62 -7.36 28.57
N ASN A 551 5.66 -7.46 27.65
CA ASN A 551 4.88 -6.31 27.20
C ASN A 551 4.09 -5.66 28.36
N THR A 552 3.45 -6.45 29.25
CA THR A 552 2.78 -5.92 30.44
C THR A 552 3.73 -5.22 31.41
N LEU A 553 5.00 -5.64 31.47
CA LEU A 553 6.00 -5.00 32.33
C LEU A 553 6.52 -3.68 31.75
N LEU A 554 6.60 -3.55 30.43
CA LEU A 554 7.07 -2.33 29.77
C LEU A 554 5.96 -1.30 29.61
N TYR A 555 4.69 -1.72 29.60
CA TYR A 555 3.51 -0.89 29.35
C TYR A 555 2.39 -1.20 30.37
N PRO A 556 2.63 -1.00 31.68
CA PRO A 556 1.69 -1.40 32.74
C PRO A 556 0.36 -0.62 32.74
N ASP A 557 0.32 0.53 32.05
CA ASP A 557 -0.86 1.39 31.96
C ASP A 557 -1.70 1.15 30.68
N SER A 558 -1.27 0.23 29.79
CA SER A 558 -2.02 -0.15 28.59
C SER A 558 -2.94 -1.33 28.88
N GLU A 559 -4.22 -1.17 28.63
CA GLU A 559 -5.21 -2.25 28.76
C GLU A 559 -5.01 -3.36 27.73
N ASN A 560 -4.54 -3.00 26.53
CA ASN A 560 -4.35 -3.91 25.41
C ASN A 560 -3.32 -5.01 25.71
N VAL A 561 -2.27 -4.70 26.48
CA VAL A 561 -1.24 -5.71 26.83
C VAL A 561 -1.75 -6.78 27.77
N TYR A 562 -2.69 -6.42 28.67
CA TYR A 562 -3.35 -7.37 29.57
C TYR A 562 -4.42 -8.18 28.85
N ASP A 563 -5.17 -7.58 27.94
CA ASP A 563 -6.13 -8.28 27.09
C ASP A 563 -5.44 -9.38 26.28
N SER A 564 -4.34 -9.04 25.61
CA SER A 564 -3.53 -9.98 24.82
C SER A 564 -2.91 -11.10 25.67
N LEU A 565 -2.43 -10.80 26.88
CA LEU A 565 -1.92 -11.81 27.82
C LEU A 565 -3.04 -12.71 28.33
N GLY A 566 -4.24 -12.15 28.58
CA GLY A 566 -5.44 -12.90 28.92
C GLY A 566 -5.81 -13.93 27.85
N GLU A 567 -5.79 -13.53 26.60
CA GLU A 567 -6.05 -14.41 25.45
C GLU A 567 -5.01 -15.53 25.36
N ALA A 568 -3.74 -15.22 25.58
CA ALA A 568 -2.67 -16.24 25.58
C ALA A 568 -2.90 -17.30 26.68
N TYR A 569 -3.33 -16.88 27.88
CA TYR A 569 -3.68 -17.82 28.95
C TYR A 569 -4.97 -18.61 28.67
N MET A 570 -5.92 -18.05 27.92
CA MET A 570 -7.08 -18.81 27.43
C MET A 570 -6.67 -19.97 26.54
N ASN A 571 -5.72 -19.73 25.62
CA ASN A 571 -5.20 -20.78 24.74
C ASN A 571 -4.49 -21.92 25.49
N THR A 572 -3.93 -21.66 26.67
CA THR A 572 -3.32 -22.70 27.56
C THR A 572 -4.28 -23.25 28.59
N ARG A 573 -5.55 -22.82 28.62
CA ARG A 573 -6.57 -23.20 29.59
C ARG A 573 -6.25 -22.78 31.04
N GLU A 574 -5.38 -21.81 31.22
CA GLU A 574 -5.04 -21.23 32.54
C GLU A 574 -6.05 -20.16 32.93
N LYS A 575 -7.30 -20.59 33.21
CA LYS A 575 -8.46 -19.73 33.40
C LYS A 575 -8.29 -18.66 34.48
N ASP A 576 -7.66 -18.99 35.60
CA ASP A 576 -7.47 -18.03 36.69
C ASP A 576 -6.54 -16.88 36.27
N LYS A 577 -5.46 -17.18 35.55
CA LYS A 577 -4.55 -16.17 35.02
C LYS A 577 -5.22 -15.34 33.90
N ALA A 578 -5.98 -15.99 33.04
CA ALA A 578 -6.76 -15.30 32.02
C ALA A 578 -7.72 -14.29 32.66
N LYS A 579 -8.49 -14.74 33.68
CA LYS A 579 -9.42 -13.92 34.44
C LYS A 579 -8.75 -12.69 35.07
N GLN A 580 -7.60 -12.88 35.74
CA GLN A 580 -6.83 -11.79 36.35
C GLN A 580 -6.42 -10.73 35.32
N ASN A 581 -5.94 -11.16 34.15
CA ASN A 581 -5.51 -10.23 33.10
C ASN A 581 -6.67 -9.50 32.46
N TYR A 582 -7.78 -10.16 32.14
CA TYR A 582 -8.97 -9.48 31.62
C TYR A 582 -9.61 -8.52 32.65
N GLN A 583 -9.56 -8.86 33.95
CA GLN A 583 -9.97 -7.93 35.00
C GLN A 583 -9.08 -6.68 35.01
N LYS A 584 -7.75 -6.86 34.88
CA LYS A 584 -6.82 -5.74 34.82
C LYS A 584 -7.04 -4.87 33.56
N ALA A 585 -7.31 -5.49 32.42
CA ALA A 585 -7.69 -4.75 31.21
C ALA A 585 -8.94 -3.88 31.42
N LEU A 586 -9.97 -4.41 32.10
CA LEU A 586 -11.18 -3.64 32.43
C LEU A 586 -10.97 -2.56 33.48
N GLU A 587 -10.07 -2.77 34.46
CA GLU A 587 -9.69 -1.72 35.42
C GLU A 587 -9.07 -0.51 34.69
N LEU A 588 -8.21 -0.78 33.71
CA LEU A 588 -7.53 0.26 32.93
C LEU A 588 -8.46 0.90 31.87
N ASN A 589 -9.33 0.09 31.25
CA ASN A 589 -10.35 0.56 30.30
C ASN A 589 -11.71 -0.10 30.57
N PRO A 590 -12.59 0.53 31.35
CA PRO A 590 -13.94 0.00 31.63
C PRO A 590 -14.84 -0.21 30.40
N LYS A 591 -14.40 0.27 29.21
CA LYS A 591 -15.11 0.12 27.93
C LYS A 591 -14.54 -1.01 27.08
N ASN A 592 -13.60 -1.81 27.57
CA ASN A 592 -13.10 -2.97 26.85
C ASN A 592 -14.19 -4.07 26.80
N GLU A 593 -14.98 -4.05 25.69
CA GLU A 593 -16.09 -4.99 25.49
C GLU A 593 -15.61 -6.44 25.37
N ASN A 594 -14.43 -6.67 24.78
CA ASN A 594 -13.84 -8.00 24.64
C ASN A 594 -13.58 -8.64 26.01
N ALA A 595 -12.84 -7.94 26.86
CA ALA A 595 -12.55 -8.41 28.22
C ALA A 595 -13.83 -8.62 29.03
N ALA A 596 -14.82 -7.70 28.90
CA ALA A 596 -16.11 -7.81 29.60
C ALA A 596 -16.90 -9.04 29.15
N GLN A 597 -16.90 -9.35 27.86
CA GLN A 597 -17.61 -10.52 27.32
C GLN A 597 -16.94 -11.83 27.71
N ILE A 598 -15.61 -11.91 27.64
CA ILE A 598 -14.87 -13.13 28.00
C ILE A 598 -15.01 -13.43 29.48
N LEU A 599 -14.94 -12.44 30.35
CA LEU A 599 -15.12 -12.63 31.81
C LEU A 599 -16.48 -13.19 32.19
N LYS A 600 -17.54 -13.00 31.40
CA LYS A 600 -18.85 -13.63 31.61
C LYS A 600 -18.85 -15.13 31.31
N THR A 601 -17.88 -15.61 30.53
CA THR A 601 -17.79 -17.02 30.08
C THR A 601 -16.72 -17.83 30.83
N LEU A 602 -15.83 -17.18 31.58
CA LEU A 602 -14.80 -17.80 32.42
C LEU A 602 -15.33 -18.26 33.77
#